data_5467dd16ac4124431e7f331f3b0a3ae3
#
_entry.id   5467dd16ac4124431e7f331f3b0a3ae3
#
_cell.length_a   1.000
_cell.length_b   1.000
_cell.length_c   1.000
_cell.angle_alpha   90.00
_cell.angle_beta   90.00
_cell.angle_gamma   90.00
#
_symmetry.space_group_name_H-M   'P 1'
#
loop_
_entity.id
_entity.type
_entity.pdbx_description
1 polymer ?
#
loop_
_entity_poly.entity_id
_entity_poly.type
_entity_poly.pdbx_seq_one_letter_code
_entity_poly.pdbx_strand_id
1 'polypeptide(L)'
;MGSPEKGPETAPVRLVPAVGRHRSPGHGPALVRAARRPRPAATEEYARAILSARPDGNLDDLDEQVAARLARQAILDRTSAPQLWCILDEGVLHRAIGGSKVMRSQLYRLAEVAENPKTTIQVIRSGGAHAGLLAHFVIADLDGKPPVVYLETAAEGHITDSSSAVAHVALSFDRIRAGAESWAVSRDLIRKVPEERWT
;
A
#
# COMPACT_ATOMS: atom_id res chain seq x y z
N MET A 1 23.17 4.98 -43.93
CA MET A 1 21.93 4.28 -43.56
C MET A 1 22.22 3.52 -42.27
N GLY A 2 22.01 4.17 -41.13
CA GLY A 2 22.27 3.62 -39.80
C GLY A 2 20.97 3.06 -39.23
N SER A 3 21.01 1.78 -38.87
CA SER A 3 19.90 1.10 -38.18
C SER A 3 19.74 1.70 -36.77
N PRO A 4 18.52 1.91 -36.28
CA PRO A 4 18.30 2.37 -34.93
C PRO A 4 18.66 1.25 -33.93
N GLU A 5 19.52 1.56 -32.96
CA GLU A 5 19.79 0.70 -31.80
C GLU A 5 18.49 0.50 -31.00
N LYS A 6 18.12 -0.77 -30.83
CA LYS A 6 17.08 -1.17 -29.88
C LYS A 6 17.60 -0.88 -28.48
N GLY A 7 16.96 0.07 -27.79
CA GLY A 7 17.13 0.27 -26.36
C GLY A 7 16.77 -1.01 -25.57
N PRO A 8 17.32 -1.15 -24.35
CA PRO A 8 17.10 -2.36 -23.56
C PRO A 8 15.62 -2.54 -23.25
N GLU A 9 15.11 -3.68 -23.65
CA GLU A 9 13.77 -4.19 -23.37
C GLU A 9 13.62 -4.34 -21.84
N THR A 10 12.93 -3.39 -21.21
CA THR A 10 12.60 -3.46 -19.79
C THR A 10 11.58 -4.56 -19.58
N ALA A 11 12.07 -5.71 -19.12
CA ALA A 11 11.21 -6.80 -18.66
C ALA A 11 10.25 -6.29 -17.58
N PRO A 12 8.96 -6.72 -17.56
CA PRO A 12 8.02 -6.32 -16.56
C PRO A 12 8.55 -6.73 -15.17
N VAL A 13 8.70 -5.74 -14.29
CA VAL A 13 9.11 -5.99 -12.91
C VAL A 13 8.04 -6.83 -12.24
N ARG A 14 8.23 -8.14 -12.26
CA ARG A 14 7.51 -9.06 -11.40
C ARG A 14 7.87 -8.67 -9.97
N LEU A 15 6.92 -8.13 -9.23
CA LEU A 15 6.96 -8.13 -7.78
C LEU A 15 6.89 -9.59 -7.34
N VAL A 16 8.03 -10.26 -7.41
CA VAL A 16 8.19 -11.60 -6.86
C VAL A 16 8.35 -11.41 -5.36
N PRO A 17 7.49 -12.00 -4.53
CA PRO A 17 7.82 -12.18 -3.13
C PRO A 17 8.84 -13.32 -3.03
N ALA A 18 10.06 -13.08 -3.44
CA ALA A 18 11.17 -13.94 -3.08
C ALA A 18 11.62 -13.60 -1.66
N VAL A 19 10.74 -13.83 -0.70
CA VAL A 19 11.18 -13.99 0.69
C VAL A 19 11.60 -15.44 0.84
N GLY A 20 12.82 -15.71 0.37
CA GLY A 20 13.51 -16.96 0.65
C GLY A 20 13.68 -17.13 2.15
N ARG A 21 13.43 -18.34 2.62
CA ARG A 21 13.66 -18.79 3.98
C ARG A 21 15.16 -18.75 4.27
N HIS A 22 15.63 -17.73 4.96
CA HIS A 22 16.84 -17.79 5.78
C HIS A 22 16.68 -16.79 6.93
N ARG A 23 16.33 -17.30 8.11
CA ARG A 23 16.46 -16.57 9.35
C ARG A 23 17.93 -16.59 9.74
N SER A 24 18.60 -15.48 9.63
CA SER A 24 19.83 -15.23 10.39
C SER A 24 19.44 -14.83 11.82
N PRO A 25 20.14 -15.35 12.86
CA PRO A 25 19.82 -14.98 14.24
C PRO A 25 20.16 -13.52 14.48
N GLY A 26 19.18 -12.73 14.90
CA GLY A 26 19.39 -11.36 15.38
C GLY A 26 18.60 -10.25 14.72
N HIS A 27 17.76 -10.52 13.71
CA HIS A 27 16.93 -9.51 13.08
C HIS A 27 15.45 -9.70 13.47
N GLY A 28 14.77 -8.59 13.75
CA GLY A 28 13.34 -8.58 14.04
C GLY A 28 12.50 -8.96 12.81
N PRO A 29 11.18 -9.13 12.97
CA PRO A 29 10.30 -9.45 11.85
C PRO A 29 10.36 -8.37 10.75
N ALA A 30 10.28 -8.78 9.49
CA ALA A 30 10.21 -7.85 8.36
C ALA A 30 9.11 -6.83 8.59
N LEU A 31 9.41 -5.55 8.35
CA LEU A 31 8.50 -4.43 8.55
C LEU A 31 8.17 -3.80 7.20
N VAL A 32 6.89 -3.64 6.91
CA VAL A 32 6.39 -2.94 5.74
C VAL A 32 5.71 -1.66 6.19
N ARG A 33 6.19 -0.51 5.74
CA ARG A 33 5.65 0.81 6.03
C ARG A 33 5.05 1.41 4.76
N ALA A 34 3.79 1.78 4.78
CA ALA A 34 3.09 2.31 3.62
C ALA A 34 2.32 3.58 3.96
N ALA A 35 2.25 4.52 3.03
CA ALA A 35 1.45 5.73 3.16
C ALA A 35 0.43 5.87 2.02
N ARG A 36 -0.77 6.31 2.36
CA ARG A 36 -1.88 6.82 1.56
C ARG A 36 -2.98 5.86 1.09
N ARG A 37 -2.78 4.63 0.62
CA ARG A 37 -3.87 3.74 0.18
C ARG A 37 -3.81 2.36 0.83
N PRO A 38 -4.96 1.78 1.23
CA PRO A 38 -4.99 0.48 1.90
C PRO A 38 -4.81 -0.68 0.91
N ARG A 39 -3.70 -0.69 0.16
CA ARG A 39 -3.43 -1.75 -0.83
C ARG A 39 -3.46 -3.15 -0.24
N PRO A 40 -2.92 -3.38 0.99
CA PRO A 40 -2.92 -4.70 1.60
C PRO A 40 -4.29 -5.14 2.15
N ALA A 41 -5.30 -4.28 2.10
CA ALA A 41 -6.63 -4.54 2.67
C ALA A 41 -7.76 -4.19 1.67
N ALA A 42 -7.51 -4.27 0.36
CA ALA A 42 -8.52 -3.97 -0.65
C ALA A 42 -9.51 -5.13 -0.80
N THR A 43 -10.81 -4.84 -0.84
CA THR A 43 -11.81 -5.80 -1.35
C THR A 43 -11.69 -5.90 -2.87
N GLU A 44 -12.26 -6.95 -3.46
CA GLU A 44 -12.23 -7.15 -4.90
C GLU A 44 -12.92 -5.99 -5.63
N GLU A 45 -14.11 -5.62 -5.20
CA GLU A 45 -14.91 -4.56 -5.81
C GLU A 45 -14.21 -3.19 -5.73
N TYR A 46 -13.57 -2.90 -4.60
CA TYR A 46 -12.79 -1.68 -4.46
C TYR A 46 -11.53 -1.70 -5.34
N ALA A 47 -10.84 -2.84 -5.43
CA ALA A 47 -9.69 -3.00 -6.30
C ALA A 47 -10.08 -2.82 -7.76
N ARG A 48 -11.20 -3.41 -8.17
CA ARG A 48 -11.77 -3.31 -9.52
C ARG A 48 -12.12 -1.86 -9.85
N ALA A 49 -12.84 -1.16 -8.97
CA ALA A 49 -13.21 0.23 -9.17
C ALA A 49 -12.01 1.18 -9.30
N ILE A 50 -10.91 0.90 -8.59
CA ILE A 50 -9.66 1.68 -8.74
C ILE A 50 -8.95 1.36 -10.05
N LEU A 51 -8.87 0.10 -10.43
CA LEU A 51 -8.12 -0.34 -11.61
C LEU A 51 -8.84 0.03 -12.91
N SER A 52 -10.18 -0.01 -12.93
CA SER A 52 -10.98 0.42 -14.09
C SER A 52 -10.89 1.92 -14.39
N ALA A 53 -10.41 2.74 -13.45
CA ALA A 53 -10.22 4.17 -13.66
C ALA A 53 -8.89 4.52 -14.39
N ARG A 54 -8.09 3.53 -14.77
CA ARG A 54 -6.84 3.75 -15.51
C ARG A 54 -7.14 4.12 -16.96
N PRO A 55 -6.42 5.09 -17.52
CA PRO A 55 -6.65 5.55 -18.89
C PRO A 55 -6.29 4.51 -19.97
N ASP A 56 -5.36 3.61 -19.65
CA ASP A 56 -4.92 2.47 -20.47
C ASP A 56 -5.81 1.23 -20.27
N GLY A 57 -6.95 1.39 -19.60
CA GLY A 57 -7.82 0.32 -19.11
C GLY A 57 -8.25 -0.66 -20.21
N ASN A 58 -7.33 -1.57 -20.52
CA ASN A 58 -7.70 -2.80 -21.21
C ASN A 58 -8.55 -3.62 -20.24
N LEU A 59 -9.85 -3.65 -20.46
CA LEU A 59 -10.79 -4.42 -19.63
C LEU A 59 -10.47 -5.92 -19.67
N ASP A 60 -9.81 -6.40 -20.73
CA ASP A 60 -9.43 -7.81 -20.87
C ASP A 60 -8.42 -8.24 -19.79
N ASP A 61 -7.55 -7.31 -19.34
CA ASP A 61 -6.56 -7.58 -18.30
C ASP A 61 -7.03 -7.22 -16.89
N LEU A 62 -8.20 -6.62 -16.73
CA LEU A 62 -8.69 -6.10 -15.44
C LEU A 62 -8.84 -7.20 -14.40
N ASP A 63 -9.40 -8.34 -14.77
CA ASP A 63 -9.61 -9.48 -13.88
C ASP A 63 -8.29 -10.05 -13.40
N GLU A 64 -7.30 -10.16 -14.29
CA GLU A 64 -5.96 -10.60 -13.95
C GLU A 64 -5.26 -9.62 -12.99
N GLN A 65 -5.39 -8.32 -13.25
CA GLN A 65 -4.82 -7.28 -12.38
C GLN A 65 -5.47 -7.27 -11.00
N VAL A 66 -6.78 -7.47 -10.91
CA VAL A 66 -7.52 -7.59 -9.65
C VAL A 66 -7.05 -8.84 -8.90
N ALA A 67 -7.03 -10.00 -9.56
CA ALA A 67 -6.56 -11.25 -8.96
C ALA A 67 -5.12 -11.14 -8.46
N ALA A 68 -4.22 -10.57 -9.25
CA ALA A 68 -2.83 -10.31 -8.86
C ALA A 68 -2.72 -9.36 -7.65
N ARG A 69 -3.63 -8.38 -7.54
CA ARG A 69 -3.68 -7.47 -6.39
C ARG A 69 -4.14 -8.19 -5.13
N LEU A 70 -5.17 -9.02 -5.22
CA LEU A 70 -5.68 -9.81 -4.09
C LEU A 70 -4.66 -10.88 -3.65
N ALA A 71 -4.03 -11.58 -4.59
CA ALA A 71 -3.01 -12.56 -4.30
C ALA A 71 -1.83 -11.98 -3.48
N ARG A 72 -1.47 -10.71 -3.71
CA ARG A 72 -0.43 -10.03 -2.91
C ARG A 72 -0.82 -9.81 -1.45
N GLN A 73 -2.11 -9.78 -1.13
CA GLN A 73 -2.57 -9.63 0.26
C GLN A 73 -2.33 -10.89 1.10
N ALA A 74 -2.24 -12.06 0.48
CA ALA A 74 -1.97 -13.32 1.17
C ALA A 74 -0.64 -13.31 1.97
N ILE A 75 0.23 -12.32 1.75
CA ILE A 75 1.42 -12.13 2.58
C ILE A 75 1.07 -11.85 4.05
N LEU A 76 -0.08 -11.24 4.32
CA LEU A 76 -0.54 -10.91 5.67
C LEU A 76 -1.07 -12.12 6.43
N ASP A 77 -1.49 -13.16 5.70
CA ASP A 77 -2.08 -14.38 6.28
C ASP A 77 -1.02 -15.46 6.59
N ARG A 78 0.24 -15.19 6.25
CA ARG A 78 1.32 -16.16 6.47
C ARG A 78 1.69 -16.26 7.96
N THR A 79 2.14 -17.43 8.40
CA THR A 79 2.70 -17.62 9.74
C THR A 79 3.87 -16.65 10.01
N SER A 80 4.71 -16.41 8.98
CA SER A 80 5.80 -15.43 9.01
C SER A 80 5.40 -14.10 8.35
N ALA A 81 4.14 -13.67 8.52
CA ALA A 81 3.69 -12.38 7.98
C ALA A 81 4.57 -11.24 8.50
N PRO A 82 4.94 -10.27 7.64
CA PRO A 82 5.64 -9.08 8.08
C PRO A 82 4.76 -8.23 8.98
N GLN A 83 5.38 -7.39 9.79
CA GLN A 83 4.64 -6.30 10.42
C GLN A 83 4.26 -5.27 9.35
N LEU A 84 3.03 -4.82 9.38
CA LEU A 84 2.52 -3.77 8.49
C LEU A 84 2.24 -2.51 9.29
N TRP A 85 2.83 -1.40 8.86
CA TRP A 85 2.48 -0.07 9.35
C TRP A 85 1.95 0.78 8.19
N CYS A 86 0.68 1.11 8.23
CA CYS A 86 0.00 1.85 7.18
C CYS A 86 -0.54 3.18 7.72
N ILE A 87 -0.27 4.27 7.02
CA ILE A 87 -0.86 5.58 7.32
C ILE A 87 -1.76 5.97 6.16
N LEU A 88 -3.02 6.22 6.46
CA LEU A 88 -4.05 6.60 5.51
C LEU A 88 -4.36 8.08 5.63
N ASP A 89 -4.50 8.76 4.50
CA ASP A 89 -5.14 10.08 4.47
C ASP A 89 -6.65 9.92 4.75
N GLU A 90 -7.21 10.74 5.63
CA GLU A 90 -8.64 10.68 5.98
C GLU A 90 -9.56 10.78 4.75
N GLY A 91 -9.16 11.54 3.74
CA GLY A 91 -9.92 11.67 2.49
C GLY A 91 -10.17 10.33 1.79
N VAL A 92 -9.34 9.31 2.06
CA VAL A 92 -9.56 7.95 1.53
C VAL A 92 -10.84 7.32 2.09
N LEU A 93 -11.19 7.63 3.34
CA LEU A 93 -12.38 7.10 4.00
C LEU A 93 -13.69 7.70 3.46
N HIS A 94 -13.58 8.89 2.84
CA HIS A 94 -14.72 9.70 2.41
C HIS A 94 -14.89 9.78 0.90
N ARG A 95 -13.95 9.26 0.11
CA ARG A 95 -14.02 9.27 -1.35
C ARG A 95 -14.89 8.12 -1.85
N ALA A 96 -15.98 8.44 -2.57
CA ALA A 96 -16.90 7.44 -3.14
C ALA A 96 -16.26 6.69 -4.32
N ILE A 97 -15.54 5.60 -4.02
CA ILE A 97 -14.93 4.72 -5.02
C ILE A 97 -15.82 3.49 -5.17
N GLY A 98 -16.36 3.28 -6.37
CA GLY A 98 -17.29 2.20 -6.65
C GLY A 98 -18.68 2.35 -6.02
N GLY A 99 -18.96 3.49 -5.37
CA GLY A 99 -20.24 3.77 -4.71
C GLY A 99 -20.29 3.36 -3.24
N SER A 100 -21.42 3.68 -2.58
CA SER A 100 -21.61 3.49 -1.12
C SER A 100 -21.39 2.05 -0.67
N LYS A 101 -21.98 1.08 -1.36
CA LYS A 101 -21.84 -0.34 -1.01
C LYS A 101 -20.41 -0.83 -1.02
N VAL A 102 -19.64 -0.46 -2.05
CA VAL A 102 -18.23 -0.83 -2.19
C VAL A 102 -17.41 -0.18 -1.09
N MET A 103 -17.63 1.11 -0.82
CA MET A 103 -16.93 1.81 0.23
C MET A 103 -17.22 1.24 1.62
N ARG A 104 -18.48 0.91 1.90
CA ARG A 104 -18.88 0.28 3.16
C ARG A 104 -18.13 -1.04 3.38
N SER A 105 -18.17 -1.95 2.40
CA SER A 105 -17.45 -3.24 2.45
C SER A 105 -15.95 -3.04 2.61
N GLN A 106 -15.38 -2.08 1.89
CA GLN A 106 -13.96 -1.75 1.97
C GLN A 106 -13.54 -1.28 3.36
N LEU A 107 -14.32 -0.43 4.00
CA LEU A 107 -14.00 0.10 5.33
C LEU A 107 -14.18 -0.96 6.42
N TYR A 108 -15.16 -1.84 6.32
CA TYR A 108 -15.28 -2.99 7.22
C TYR A 108 -14.08 -3.94 7.08
N ARG A 109 -13.65 -4.22 5.84
CA ARG A 109 -12.43 -5.01 5.62
C ARG A 109 -11.19 -4.35 6.21
N LEU A 110 -11.09 -3.03 6.09
CA LEU A 110 -9.99 -2.27 6.67
C LEU A 110 -10.01 -2.34 8.21
N ALA A 111 -11.18 -2.22 8.82
CA ALA A 111 -11.35 -2.37 10.26
C ALA A 111 -10.96 -3.78 10.74
N GLU A 112 -11.36 -4.82 10.00
CA GLU A 112 -10.96 -6.20 10.28
C GLU A 112 -9.44 -6.39 10.24
N VAL A 113 -8.77 -5.89 9.20
CA VAL A 113 -7.31 -5.97 9.06
C VAL A 113 -6.61 -5.21 10.18
N ALA A 114 -7.19 -4.12 10.67
CA ALA A 114 -6.65 -3.34 11.79
C ALA A 114 -6.68 -4.08 13.15
N GLU A 115 -7.46 -5.16 13.27
CA GLU A 115 -7.47 -6.01 14.47
C GLU A 115 -6.29 -6.99 14.50
N ASN A 116 -5.61 -7.21 13.39
CA ASN A 116 -4.45 -8.09 13.35
C ASN A 116 -3.29 -7.46 14.16
N PRO A 117 -2.74 -8.15 15.18
CA PRO A 117 -1.68 -7.60 16.03
C PRO A 117 -0.38 -7.27 15.29
N LYS A 118 -0.20 -7.79 14.08
CA LYS A 118 0.93 -7.46 13.19
C LYS A 118 0.65 -6.25 12.31
N THR A 119 -0.55 -5.64 12.41
CA THR A 119 -0.96 -4.53 11.56
C THR A 119 -1.25 -3.28 12.39
N THR A 120 -0.59 -2.18 12.07
CA THR A 120 -0.88 -0.87 12.62
C THR A 120 -1.42 0.01 11.50
N ILE A 121 -2.67 0.49 11.65
CA ILE A 121 -3.26 1.45 10.72
C ILE A 121 -3.50 2.75 11.48
N GLN A 122 -2.96 3.84 10.94
CA GLN A 122 -3.17 5.19 11.45
C GLN A 122 -3.80 6.06 10.37
N VAL A 123 -4.57 7.04 10.78
CA VAL A 123 -5.21 8.02 9.89
C VAL A 123 -4.59 9.38 10.16
N ILE A 124 -4.12 10.06 9.10
CA ILE A 124 -3.78 11.47 9.18
C ILE A 124 -5.01 12.27 8.79
N ARG A 125 -5.41 13.22 9.66
CA ARG A 125 -6.63 14.01 9.48
C ARG A 125 -6.51 14.98 8.32
N SER A 126 -7.63 15.19 7.65
CA SER A 126 -7.76 16.25 6.64
C SER A 126 -7.65 17.63 7.31
N GLY A 127 -6.74 18.46 6.86
CA GLY A 127 -6.57 19.80 7.44
C GLY A 127 -5.22 20.43 7.18
N GLY A 128 -4.32 19.75 6.49
CA GLY A 128 -3.01 20.28 6.15
C GLY A 128 -2.30 19.50 5.07
N ALA A 129 -1.25 20.11 4.51
CA ALA A 129 -0.39 19.43 3.55
C ALA A 129 0.60 18.52 4.30
N HIS A 130 0.75 17.29 3.81
CA HIS A 130 1.75 16.34 4.30
C HIS A 130 2.42 15.60 3.13
N ALA A 131 3.60 15.04 3.37
CA ALA A 131 4.40 14.40 2.32
C ALA A 131 3.67 13.25 1.61
N GLY A 132 2.73 12.57 2.27
CA GLY A 132 1.90 11.52 1.66
C GLY A 132 0.97 12.02 0.56
N LEU A 133 0.69 13.32 0.44
CA LEU A 133 -0.08 13.87 -0.66
C LEU A 133 0.70 13.94 -1.97
N LEU A 134 2.03 13.93 -1.90
CA LEU A 134 2.89 14.05 -3.07
C LEU A 134 2.98 12.75 -3.85
N ALA A 135 3.11 11.62 -3.15
CA ALA A 135 3.26 10.31 -3.78
C ALA A 135 2.85 9.16 -2.86
N HIS A 136 2.51 8.04 -3.48
CA HIS A 136 2.43 6.76 -2.80
C HIS A 136 3.80 6.13 -2.69
N PHE A 137 4.13 5.63 -1.52
CA PHE A 137 5.34 4.86 -1.33
C PHE A 137 5.14 3.71 -0.35
N VAL A 138 6.01 2.72 -0.47
CA VAL A 138 6.14 1.60 0.47
C VAL A 138 7.61 1.44 0.79
N ILE A 139 7.93 1.31 2.06
CA ILE A 139 9.26 0.95 2.53
C ILE A 139 9.17 -0.48 3.03
N ALA A 140 10.04 -1.35 2.55
CA ALA A 140 10.16 -2.71 3.02
C ALA A 140 11.52 -2.92 3.67
N ASP A 141 11.51 -3.20 4.97
CA ASP A 141 12.68 -3.66 5.70
C ASP A 141 12.75 -5.18 5.55
N LEU A 142 13.79 -5.66 4.93
CA LEU A 142 13.98 -7.07 4.60
C LEU A 142 14.97 -7.69 5.59
N ASP A 143 14.68 -8.92 6.04
CA ASP A 143 15.58 -9.63 6.94
C ASP A 143 16.95 -9.86 6.28
N GLY A 144 18.02 -9.37 6.92
CA GLY A 144 19.41 -9.52 6.44
C GLY A 144 19.77 -8.78 5.15
N LYS A 145 18.90 -7.85 4.67
CA LYS A 145 19.15 -7.06 3.46
C LYS A 145 18.89 -5.58 3.71
N PRO A 146 19.51 -4.69 2.91
CA PRO A 146 19.14 -3.28 2.95
C PRO A 146 17.65 -3.07 2.69
N PRO A 147 17.03 -2.05 3.32
CA PRO A 147 15.66 -1.69 3.04
C PRO A 147 15.50 -1.23 1.59
N VAL A 148 14.32 -1.49 1.02
CA VAL A 148 13.96 -1.04 -0.31
C VAL A 148 12.74 -0.14 -0.27
N VAL A 149 12.65 0.77 -1.24
CA VAL A 149 11.50 1.66 -1.40
C VAL A 149 10.83 1.36 -2.73
N TYR A 150 9.52 1.19 -2.69
CA TYR A 150 8.66 1.20 -3.87
C TYR A 150 7.99 2.56 -3.98
N LEU A 151 8.17 3.20 -5.12
CA LEU A 151 7.54 4.47 -5.49
C LEU A 151 6.54 4.21 -6.61
N GLU A 152 5.36 4.77 -6.51
CA GLU A 152 4.33 4.65 -7.54
C GLU A 152 4.22 5.96 -8.31
N THR A 153 4.35 5.86 -9.64
CA THR A 153 4.04 6.94 -10.57
C THR A 153 2.71 6.69 -11.28
N ALA A 154 2.28 7.61 -12.14
CA ALA A 154 1.08 7.42 -12.95
C ALA A 154 1.25 6.31 -14.01
N ALA A 155 2.47 6.10 -14.50
CA ALA A 155 2.78 5.13 -15.54
C ALA A 155 3.21 3.77 -14.97
N GLU A 156 4.13 3.78 -14.00
CA GLU A 156 4.76 2.55 -13.50
C GLU A 156 5.16 2.65 -12.03
N GLY A 157 5.51 1.51 -11.43
CA GLY A 157 6.11 1.43 -10.11
C GLY A 157 7.61 1.25 -10.19
N HIS A 158 8.37 1.99 -9.38
CA HIS A 158 9.82 1.92 -9.31
C HIS A 158 10.28 1.40 -7.96
N ILE A 159 11.19 0.42 -7.97
CA ILE A 159 11.86 -0.08 -6.76
C ILE A 159 13.30 0.44 -6.74
N THR A 160 13.71 0.96 -5.60
CA THR A 160 15.09 1.41 -5.37
C THR A 160 15.57 1.03 -3.98
N ASP A 161 16.84 0.68 -3.88
CA ASP A 161 17.61 0.46 -2.65
C ASP A 161 18.65 1.57 -2.40
N SER A 162 18.61 2.64 -3.22
CA SER A 162 19.48 3.81 -3.04
C SER A 162 19.32 4.34 -1.63
N SER A 163 20.43 4.39 -0.88
CA SER A 163 20.47 4.83 0.52
C SER A 163 19.89 6.24 0.70
N SER A 164 20.12 7.15 -0.24
CA SER A 164 19.57 8.50 -0.21
C SER A 164 18.07 8.52 -0.42
N ALA A 165 17.53 7.73 -1.35
CA ALA A 165 16.10 7.61 -1.58
C ALA A 165 15.40 6.95 -0.38
N VAL A 166 15.98 5.88 0.17
CA VAL A 166 15.47 5.20 1.37
C VAL A 166 15.42 6.17 2.55
N ALA A 167 16.49 6.90 2.82
CA ALA A 167 16.55 7.86 3.91
C ALA A 167 15.51 8.99 3.75
N HIS A 168 15.35 9.52 2.53
CA HIS A 168 14.38 10.57 2.25
C HIS A 168 12.94 10.10 2.47
N VAL A 169 12.60 8.90 1.97
CA VAL A 169 11.25 8.35 2.10
C VAL A 169 10.97 7.92 3.55
N ALA A 170 11.96 7.40 4.27
CA ALA A 170 11.83 7.08 5.69
C ALA A 170 11.55 8.34 6.52
N LEU A 171 12.27 9.44 6.29
CA LEU A 171 11.99 10.72 6.94
C LEU A 171 10.58 11.23 6.62
N SER A 172 10.13 11.08 5.37
CA SER A 172 8.78 11.45 4.96
C SER A 172 7.72 10.62 5.71
N PHE A 173 7.93 9.31 5.82
CA PHE A 173 7.05 8.43 6.60
C PHE A 173 6.99 8.85 8.07
N ASP A 174 8.13 9.11 8.70
CA ASP A 174 8.19 9.50 10.11
C ASP A 174 7.48 10.84 10.39
N ARG A 175 7.59 11.80 9.47
CA ARG A 175 6.86 13.07 9.56
C ARG A 175 5.35 12.88 9.42
N ILE A 176 4.90 12.04 8.48
CA ILE A 176 3.47 11.73 8.32
C ILE A 176 2.96 11.03 9.58
N ARG A 177 3.71 10.07 10.10
CA ARG A 177 3.39 9.32 11.31
C ARG A 177 3.25 10.23 12.54
N ALA A 178 4.14 11.20 12.69
CA ALA A 178 4.09 12.15 13.79
C ALA A 178 2.83 13.03 13.78
N GLY A 179 2.24 13.28 12.60
CA GLY A 179 0.99 14.02 12.45
C GLY A 179 -0.27 13.15 12.42
N ALA A 180 -0.13 11.82 12.41
CA ALA A 180 -1.26 10.91 12.37
C ALA A 180 -1.86 10.68 13.75
N GLU A 181 -3.15 10.37 13.77
CA GLU A 181 -3.86 9.95 14.99
C GLU A 181 -3.26 8.66 15.57
N SER A 182 -3.45 8.43 16.86
CA SER A 182 -3.08 7.14 17.45
C SER A 182 -3.81 5.99 16.76
N TRP A 183 -3.25 4.78 16.85
CA TRP A 183 -3.88 3.59 16.26
C TRP A 183 -5.29 3.34 16.82
N ALA A 184 -5.52 3.61 18.11
CA ALA A 184 -6.83 3.44 18.74
C ALA A 184 -7.87 4.40 18.17
N VAL A 185 -7.54 5.70 18.10
CA VAL A 185 -8.41 6.73 17.50
C VAL A 185 -8.65 6.44 16.02
N SER A 186 -7.62 6.02 15.29
CA SER A 186 -7.72 5.68 13.87
C SER A 186 -8.64 4.49 13.63
N ARG A 187 -8.53 3.45 14.44
CA ARG A 187 -9.38 2.26 14.38
C ARG A 187 -10.85 2.63 14.61
N ASP A 188 -11.12 3.44 15.64
CA ASP A 188 -12.49 3.87 15.97
C ASP A 188 -13.07 4.72 14.83
N LEU A 189 -12.28 5.60 14.24
CA LEU A 189 -12.67 6.39 13.06
C LEU A 189 -13.02 5.48 11.86
N ILE A 190 -12.18 4.49 11.55
CA ILE A 190 -12.39 3.56 10.43
C ILE A 190 -13.69 2.75 10.64
N ARG A 191 -14.02 2.38 11.88
CA ARG A 191 -15.26 1.64 12.20
C ARG A 191 -16.51 2.51 12.11
N LYS A 192 -16.40 3.78 12.45
CA LYS A 192 -17.52 4.72 12.52
C LYS A 192 -17.98 5.20 11.14
N VAL A 193 -17.04 5.52 10.26
CA VAL A 193 -17.33 6.10 8.94
C VAL A 193 -18.28 5.27 8.07
N PRO A 194 -18.18 3.92 7.98
CA PRO A 194 -19.11 3.13 7.16
C PRO A 194 -20.56 3.21 7.64
N GLU A 195 -20.78 3.43 8.93
CA GLU A 195 -22.14 3.53 9.51
C GLU A 195 -22.72 4.93 9.34
N GLU A 196 -21.89 5.97 9.41
CA GLU A 196 -22.35 7.35 9.33
C GLU A 196 -22.50 7.87 7.90
N ARG A 197 -21.68 7.36 6.97
CA ARG A 197 -21.56 7.94 5.62
C ARG A 197 -21.96 6.99 4.49
N TRP A 198 -21.77 5.70 4.67
CA TRP A 198 -21.92 4.71 3.58
C TRP A 198 -23.10 3.74 3.83
N THR A 199 -24.23 4.31 4.22
CA THR A 199 -25.50 3.58 4.43
C THR A 199 -26.17 3.20 3.11
#